data_52f15ce2c97f5d5b86b706caee165bc6
#
_entry.id   52f15ce2c97f5d5b86b706caee165bc6
#
_cell.length_a   1.000
_cell.length_b   1.000
_cell.length_c   1.000
_cell.angle_alpha   90.00
_cell.angle_beta   90.00
_cell.angle_gamma   90.00
#
_symmetry.space_group_name_H-M   'P 1'
#
loop_
_entity.id
_entity.type
_entity.pdbx_description
1 polymer ?
#
loop_
_entity_poly.entity_id
_entity_poly.type
_entity_poly.pdbx_seq_one_letter_code
_entity_poly.pdbx_strand_id
1 'polypeptide(L)'
;NGTGTVYDLTKAMPTIDDVYNEAYAIYGGDAAAYWATENAGSVDGTDVVGTVKASFISTQGSQDPAMAGGVPSIEGIKKLDQYTVEVKTKGYEAPAVYSICGLEVAPMHYYGDKAQYDYEKNMFGHPFNDLSLVQSKTTEPMGAGPYKFVKYENRIVYFEANENYFKGEPVTKFVQFKETIDSEIVAGLAAGTADVGDLNGSKKNYEEIAGYNSNGEISGDVIHTTKVDNLGYGYIGMNADTVLVGTDP
;
A
#
# COMPACT_ATOMS: atom_id res chain seq x y z
N ASN A 1 24.01 -1.42 -0.81
CA ASN A 1 24.25 -0.93 -2.19
C ASN A 1 24.72 -2.03 -3.16
N GLY A 2 24.63 -3.30 -2.87
CA GLY A 2 25.07 -4.40 -3.76
C GLY A 2 26.59 -4.52 -3.99
N THR A 3 27.36 -3.49 -3.66
CA THR A 3 28.82 -3.46 -3.80
C THR A 3 29.53 -4.05 -2.57
N GLY A 4 28.82 -4.30 -1.51
CA GLY A 4 29.36 -4.73 -0.21
C GLY A 4 30.00 -3.60 0.61
N THR A 5 30.02 -2.37 0.12
CA THR A 5 30.57 -1.22 0.85
C THR A 5 29.63 -0.82 1.98
N VAL A 6 30.22 -0.63 3.14
CA VAL A 6 29.51 -0.16 4.34
C VAL A 6 29.82 1.32 4.54
N TYR A 7 28.81 2.16 4.48
CA TYR A 7 28.92 3.59 4.74
C TYR A 7 28.69 3.89 6.23
N ASP A 8 29.57 4.67 6.83
CA ASP A 8 29.41 5.14 8.21
C ASP A 8 28.56 6.43 8.22
N LEU A 9 27.28 6.25 8.34
CA LEU A 9 26.31 7.35 8.33
C LEU A 9 26.40 8.29 9.53
N THR A 10 27.27 7.99 10.52
CA THR A 10 27.51 8.89 11.64
C THR A 10 28.53 9.98 11.30
N LYS A 11 29.29 9.83 10.23
CA LYS A 11 30.33 10.76 9.82
C LYS A 11 29.91 11.70 8.70
N ALA A 12 29.46 11.14 7.60
CA ALA A 12 28.92 11.87 6.47
C ALA A 12 28.01 10.93 5.65
N MET A 13 26.89 11.45 5.20
CA MET A 13 26.05 10.73 4.25
C MET A 13 26.76 10.71 2.89
N PRO A 14 26.95 9.55 2.26
CA PRO A 14 27.38 9.53 0.88
C PRO A 14 26.34 10.20 -0.01
N THR A 15 26.79 10.96 -0.98
CA THR A 15 25.88 11.49 -1.99
C THR A 15 25.40 10.34 -2.90
N ILE A 16 24.30 10.56 -3.61
CA ILE A 16 23.85 9.60 -4.62
C ILE A 16 24.92 9.38 -5.70
N ASP A 17 25.67 10.43 -6.04
CA ASP A 17 26.75 10.35 -7.03
C ASP A 17 27.91 9.50 -6.52
N ASP A 18 28.25 9.55 -5.22
CA ASP A 18 29.28 8.69 -4.63
C ASP A 18 28.87 7.21 -4.74
N VAL A 19 27.65 6.86 -4.33
CA VAL A 19 27.13 5.49 -4.41
C VAL A 19 27.05 5.00 -5.84
N TYR A 20 26.60 5.84 -6.76
CA TYR A 20 26.50 5.53 -8.18
C TYR A 20 27.88 5.31 -8.81
N ASN A 21 28.83 6.22 -8.57
CA ASN A 21 30.17 6.14 -9.14
C ASN A 21 30.91 4.91 -8.63
N GLU A 22 30.74 4.51 -7.38
CA GLU A 22 31.32 3.29 -6.83
C GLU A 22 30.74 2.04 -7.51
N ALA A 23 29.41 1.95 -7.61
CA ALA A 23 28.76 0.85 -8.32
C ALA A 23 29.17 0.81 -9.80
N TYR A 24 29.25 1.96 -10.45
CA TYR A 24 29.66 2.10 -11.83
C TYR A 24 31.10 1.65 -12.08
N ALA A 25 32.02 1.97 -11.15
CA ALA A 25 33.43 1.58 -11.25
C ALA A 25 33.62 0.06 -11.16
N ILE A 26 32.85 -0.65 -10.34
CA ILE A 26 32.90 -2.11 -10.20
C ILE A 26 32.57 -2.82 -11.53
N TYR A 27 31.66 -2.25 -12.32
CA TYR A 27 31.26 -2.78 -13.63
C TYR A 27 31.99 -2.12 -14.80
N GLY A 28 33.20 -1.62 -14.56
CA GLY A 28 34.07 -1.09 -15.60
C GLY A 28 33.58 0.18 -16.27
N GLY A 29 32.72 0.92 -15.62
CA GLY A 29 32.11 2.12 -16.18
C GLY A 29 30.87 1.84 -17.06
N ASP A 30 30.34 0.64 -17.03
CA ASP A 30 29.11 0.26 -17.76
C ASP A 30 27.90 0.21 -16.82
N ALA A 31 27.15 1.29 -16.79
CA ALA A 31 25.96 1.41 -15.96
C ALA A 31 24.84 0.44 -16.37
N ALA A 32 24.72 0.14 -17.66
CA ALA A 32 23.73 -0.81 -18.13
C ALA A 32 24.08 -2.24 -17.69
N ALA A 33 25.35 -2.60 -17.70
CA ALA A 33 25.83 -3.90 -17.18
C ALA A 33 25.59 -4.02 -15.68
N TYR A 34 25.84 -2.97 -14.90
CA TYR A 34 25.51 -2.94 -13.47
C TYR A 34 24.01 -3.17 -13.23
N TRP A 35 23.20 -2.39 -13.91
CA TRP A 35 21.75 -2.46 -13.74
C TRP A 35 21.16 -3.80 -14.20
N ALA A 36 21.68 -4.36 -15.28
CA ALA A 36 21.26 -5.66 -15.78
C ALA A 36 21.54 -6.81 -14.80
N THR A 37 22.66 -6.75 -14.05
CA THR A 37 23.00 -7.77 -13.04
C THR A 37 22.08 -7.70 -11.82
N GLU A 38 21.82 -6.50 -11.32
CA GLU A 38 21.04 -6.30 -10.09
C GLU A 38 19.52 -6.26 -10.33
N ASN A 39 19.10 -5.85 -11.52
CA ASN A 39 17.71 -5.59 -11.87
C ASN A 39 17.37 -6.02 -13.30
N ALA A 40 17.81 -7.18 -13.72
CA ALA A 40 17.57 -7.67 -15.07
C ALA A 40 16.09 -7.58 -15.48
N GLY A 41 15.81 -6.95 -16.60
CA GLY A 41 14.47 -6.75 -17.15
C GLY A 41 13.77 -5.46 -16.68
N SER A 42 14.39 -4.65 -15.81
CA SER A 42 13.81 -3.40 -15.31
C SER A 42 14.27 -2.15 -16.08
N VAL A 43 15.19 -2.30 -17.04
CA VAL A 43 15.81 -1.19 -17.76
C VAL A 43 15.51 -1.29 -19.24
N ASP A 44 14.93 -0.24 -19.79
CA ASP A 44 14.74 -0.05 -21.24
C ASP A 44 15.95 0.58 -21.93
N GLY A 45 17.02 0.87 -21.19
CA GLY A 45 18.33 1.32 -21.69
C GLY A 45 18.45 2.83 -21.91
N THR A 46 17.46 3.65 -21.66
CA THR A 46 17.47 5.07 -22.05
C THR A 46 17.84 6.04 -20.93
N ASP A 47 17.58 5.74 -19.65
CA ASP A 47 17.97 6.59 -18.52
C ASP A 47 18.25 5.81 -17.24
N VAL A 48 19.32 5.04 -17.24
CA VAL A 48 19.76 4.26 -16.07
C VAL A 48 20.11 5.17 -14.90
N VAL A 49 20.77 6.29 -15.16
CA VAL A 49 21.18 7.26 -14.12
C VAL A 49 19.96 7.88 -13.44
N GLY A 50 18.99 8.33 -14.23
CA GLY A 50 17.75 8.87 -13.69
C GLY A 50 16.96 7.84 -12.91
N THR A 51 16.89 6.61 -13.37
CA THR A 51 16.21 5.51 -12.67
C THR A 51 16.89 5.17 -11.34
N VAL A 52 18.22 5.06 -11.30
CA VAL A 52 18.98 4.81 -10.06
C VAL A 52 18.81 5.99 -9.09
N LYS A 53 18.90 7.23 -9.56
CA LYS A 53 18.67 8.42 -8.74
C LYS A 53 17.25 8.47 -8.19
N ALA A 54 16.25 8.19 -8.99
CA ALA A 54 14.85 8.16 -8.54
C ALA A 54 14.60 7.06 -7.50
N SER A 55 15.16 5.86 -7.70
CA SER A 55 15.08 4.77 -6.74
C SER A 55 15.79 5.10 -5.44
N PHE A 56 16.96 5.70 -5.49
CA PHE A 56 17.70 6.15 -4.31
C PHE A 56 16.91 7.23 -3.55
N ILE A 57 16.43 8.26 -4.23
CA ILE A 57 15.61 9.33 -3.63
C ILE A 57 14.35 8.75 -3.00
N SER A 58 13.69 7.79 -3.65
CA SER A 58 12.50 7.10 -3.11
C SER A 58 12.80 6.33 -1.83
N THR A 59 13.99 5.67 -1.76
CA THR A 59 14.34 4.78 -0.65
C THR A 59 15.05 5.52 0.48
N GLN A 60 15.83 6.56 0.16
CA GLN A 60 16.71 7.28 1.09
C GLN A 60 16.42 8.78 1.15
N GLY A 61 15.39 9.25 0.45
CA GLY A 61 15.13 10.69 0.27
C GLY A 61 15.01 11.52 1.54
N SER A 62 14.64 10.88 2.65
CA SER A 62 14.61 11.53 3.96
C SER A 62 16.00 11.77 4.57
N GLN A 63 17.02 11.13 4.02
CA GLN A 63 18.40 11.19 4.51
C GLN A 63 19.33 12.01 3.58
N ASP A 64 18.86 12.43 2.42
CA ASP A 64 19.60 13.30 1.53
C ASP A 64 19.75 14.70 2.17
N PRO A 65 20.98 15.21 2.37
CA PRO A 65 21.19 16.56 2.90
C PRO A 65 20.49 17.66 2.09
N ALA A 66 20.33 17.50 0.77
CA ALA A 66 19.57 18.41 -0.07
C ALA A 66 18.07 18.40 0.25
N MET A 67 17.59 17.31 0.85
CA MET A 67 16.20 17.10 1.28
C MET A 67 16.01 17.26 2.79
N ALA A 68 17.07 17.57 3.53
CA ALA A 68 17.04 17.69 4.99
C ALA A 68 16.08 18.79 5.50
N GLY A 69 15.79 19.78 4.64
CA GLY A 69 14.76 20.79 4.90
C GLY A 69 13.35 20.37 4.48
N GLY A 70 13.20 19.19 3.91
CA GLY A 70 11.96 18.73 3.30
C GLY A 70 11.58 19.53 2.06
N VAL A 71 10.53 19.10 1.39
CA VAL A 71 9.89 19.96 0.37
C VAL A 71 8.95 20.94 1.06
N PRO A 72 8.99 22.24 0.69
CA PRO A 72 8.20 23.26 1.38
C PRO A 72 6.69 23.04 1.23
N SER A 73 6.26 22.37 0.18
CA SER A 73 4.86 21.98 -0.02
C SER A 73 4.71 20.98 -1.17
N ILE A 74 3.59 20.27 -1.20
CA ILE A 74 3.16 19.51 -2.38
C ILE A 74 2.41 20.49 -3.28
N GLU A 75 3.02 20.92 -4.38
CA GLU A 75 2.48 21.96 -5.27
C GLU A 75 1.05 21.67 -5.77
N GLY A 76 0.76 20.38 -6.01
CA GLY A 76 -0.54 19.92 -6.51
C GLY A 76 -1.63 19.77 -5.47
N ILE A 77 -1.37 19.99 -4.17
CA ILE A 77 -2.37 19.83 -3.10
C ILE A 77 -2.49 21.13 -2.33
N LYS A 78 -3.69 21.73 -2.32
CA LYS A 78 -3.96 22.99 -1.64
C LYS A 78 -5.25 22.93 -0.83
N LYS A 79 -5.18 23.42 0.40
CA LYS A 79 -6.37 23.74 1.19
C LYS A 79 -6.86 25.11 0.77
N LEU A 80 -8.05 25.21 0.18
CA LEU A 80 -8.65 26.46 -0.27
C LEU A 80 -9.43 27.14 0.86
N ASP A 81 -10.14 26.36 1.65
CA ASP A 81 -10.92 26.84 2.82
C ASP A 81 -11.05 25.72 3.87
N GLN A 82 -11.91 25.91 4.86
CA GLN A 82 -12.09 24.96 5.96
C GLN A 82 -12.57 23.57 5.50
N TYR A 83 -13.28 23.48 4.38
CA TYR A 83 -13.91 22.25 3.90
C TYR A 83 -13.50 21.86 2.49
N THR A 84 -12.63 22.64 1.83
CA THR A 84 -12.26 22.44 0.44
C THR A 84 -10.76 22.19 0.29
N VAL A 85 -10.42 21.06 -0.34
CA VAL A 85 -9.07 20.73 -0.77
C VAL A 85 -9.06 20.63 -2.29
N GLU A 86 -8.13 21.32 -2.94
CA GLU A 86 -7.88 21.21 -4.37
C GLU A 86 -6.71 20.26 -4.61
N VAL A 87 -6.89 19.31 -5.54
CA VAL A 87 -5.82 18.44 -6.02
C VAL A 87 -5.66 18.64 -7.52
N LYS A 88 -4.43 18.99 -7.95
CA LYS A 88 -4.06 19.15 -9.36
C LYS A 88 -3.05 18.10 -9.78
N THR A 89 -3.35 17.36 -10.82
CA THR A 89 -2.45 16.43 -11.48
C THR A 89 -1.74 17.08 -12.66
N LYS A 90 -0.57 16.56 -13.05
CA LYS A 90 0.20 17.11 -14.19
C LYS A 90 -0.47 16.88 -15.55
N GLY A 91 -1.42 15.97 -15.62
CA GLY A 91 -2.13 15.62 -16.85
C GLY A 91 -3.39 14.84 -16.53
N TYR A 92 -4.10 14.40 -17.56
CA TYR A 92 -5.29 13.56 -17.41
C TYR A 92 -4.87 12.14 -17.04
N GLU A 93 -5.35 11.68 -15.88
CA GLU A 93 -5.23 10.30 -15.42
C GLU A 93 -6.62 9.78 -15.07
N ALA A 94 -7.15 8.87 -15.86
CA ALA A 94 -8.51 8.33 -15.67
C ALA A 94 -8.75 7.74 -14.26
N PRO A 95 -7.82 7.00 -13.63
CA PRO A 95 -8.00 6.46 -12.29
C PRO A 95 -7.72 7.45 -11.16
N ALA A 96 -7.28 8.68 -11.43
CA ALA A 96 -6.86 9.64 -10.38
C ALA A 96 -7.96 9.93 -9.35
N VAL A 97 -9.22 9.99 -9.76
CA VAL A 97 -10.34 10.19 -8.83
C VAL A 97 -10.43 9.07 -7.79
N TYR A 98 -10.19 7.82 -8.18
CA TYR A 98 -10.21 6.70 -7.24
C TYR A 98 -9.02 6.74 -6.28
N SER A 99 -7.83 7.06 -6.79
CA SER A 99 -6.63 7.18 -5.96
C SER A 99 -6.74 8.34 -4.96
N ILE A 100 -7.26 9.49 -5.41
CA ILE A 100 -7.39 10.69 -4.56
C ILE A 100 -8.54 10.54 -3.56
N CYS A 101 -9.73 10.08 -4.02
CA CYS A 101 -10.88 9.90 -3.15
C CYS A 101 -10.83 8.62 -2.32
N GLY A 102 -9.92 7.70 -2.62
CA GLY A 102 -9.63 6.51 -1.84
C GLY A 102 -8.66 6.73 -0.67
N LEU A 103 -8.10 7.94 -0.53
CA LEU A 103 -7.25 8.25 0.62
C LEU A 103 -8.06 8.25 1.92
N GLU A 104 -7.55 7.55 2.91
CA GLU A 104 -8.16 7.52 4.24
C GLU A 104 -7.99 8.86 4.95
N VAL A 105 -9.05 9.29 5.63
CA VAL A 105 -9.04 10.54 6.40
C VAL A 105 -8.70 10.25 7.84
N ALA A 106 -7.53 10.72 8.27
CA ALA A 106 -7.03 10.57 9.63
C ALA A 106 -7.28 11.86 10.45
N PRO A 107 -7.92 11.79 11.63
CA PRO A 107 -8.14 12.96 12.46
C PRO A 107 -6.83 13.43 13.11
N MET A 108 -6.42 14.67 12.79
CA MET A 108 -5.18 15.24 13.29
C MET A 108 -5.11 15.33 14.82
N HIS A 109 -6.24 15.56 15.50
CA HIS A 109 -6.26 15.62 16.97
C HIS A 109 -5.94 14.29 17.65
N TYR A 110 -5.96 13.19 16.91
CA TYR A 110 -5.64 11.85 17.40
C TYR A 110 -4.27 11.39 16.91
N TYR A 111 -3.96 11.59 15.63
CA TYR A 111 -2.72 11.12 15.01
C TYR A 111 -1.62 12.18 14.99
N GLY A 112 -1.89 13.42 15.37
CA GLY A 112 -0.94 14.52 15.38
C GLY A 112 -1.07 15.39 16.64
N ASP A 113 -0.07 16.23 16.86
CA ASP A 113 -0.12 17.27 17.89
C ASP A 113 -0.67 18.56 17.28
N LYS A 114 -1.86 18.97 17.70
CA LYS A 114 -2.50 20.21 17.24
C LYS A 114 -1.64 21.45 17.46
N ALA A 115 -0.81 21.48 18.48
CA ALA A 115 0.08 22.60 18.77
C ALA A 115 1.21 22.74 17.71
N GLN A 116 1.49 21.67 16.98
CA GLN A 116 2.48 21.63 15.90
C GLN A 116 1.85 21.78 14.51
N TYR A 117 0.55 22.12 14.43
CA TYR A 117 -0.09 22.36 13.14
C TYR A 117 0.08 23.81 12.71
N ASP A 118 0.72 24.02 11.59
CA ASP A 118 0.81 25.32 10.90
C ASP A 118 0.84 25.05 9.37
N TYR A 119 -0.31 25.26 8.73
CA TYR A 119 -0.44 24.96 7.30
C TYR A 119 0.53 25.77 6.44
N GLU A 120 0.74 27.05 6.78
CA GLU A 120 1.60 27.94 6.00
C GLU A 120 3.09 27.55 6.11
N LYS A 121 3.46 26.87 7.19
CA LYS A 121 4.81 26.32 7.39
C LYS A 121 4.92 24.85 7.01
N ASN A 122 3.91 24.30 6.36
CA ASN A 122 3.86 22.89 5.98
C ASN A 122 4.03 21.93 7.17
N MET A 123 3.47 22.29 8.31
CA MET A 123 3.50 21.50 9.54
C MET A 123 2.13 20.87 9.77
N PHE A 124 2.09 19.54 9.87
CA PHE A 124 0.85 18.75 9.95
C PHE A 124 0.71 17.97 11.26
N GLY A 125 1.23 18.53 12.36
CA GLY A 125 1.10 17.94 13.69
C GLY A 125 2.19 16.92 14.03
N HIS A 126 3.27 16.87 13.23
CA HIS A 126 4.43 16.00 13.46
C HIS A 126 5.72 16.78 13.20
N PRO A 127 6.82 16.48 13.92
CA PRO A 127 8.14 16.88 13.48
C PRO A 127 8.46 16.25 12.10
N PHE A 128 9.29 16.93 11.32
CA PHE A 128 9.75 16.38 10.06
C PHE A 128 10.41 14.99 10.27
N ASN A 129 10.03 14.02 9.46
CA ASN A 129 10.49 12.63 9.52
C ASN A 129 10.18 11.87 10.83
N ASP A 130 9.35 12.37 11.70
CA ASP A 130 8.95 11.68 12.92
C ASP A 130 7.47 11.28 12.86
N LEU A 131 7.20 10.02 12.58
CA LEU A 131 5.87 9.41 12.58
C LEU A 131 5.60 8.56 13.82
N SER A 132 6.41 8.66 14.85
CA SER A 132 6.31 7.84 16.07
C SER A 132 4.94 7.95 16.72
N LEU A 133 4.36 9.15 16.76
CA LEU A 133 3.01 9.38 17.27
C LEU A 133 1.96 8.63 16.45
N VAL A 134 2.02 8.72 15.12
CA VAL A 134 1.11 7.98 14.21
C VAL A 134 1.26 6.47 14.44
N GLN A 135 2.49 5.98 14.44
CA GLN A 135 2.79 4.55 14.65
C GLN A 135 2.27 4.03 15.98
N SER A 136 2.33 4.83 17.04
CA SER A 136 1.81 4.46 18.37
C SER A 136 0.28 4.30 18.39
N LYS A 137 -0.44 4.85 17.39
CA LYS A 137 -1.91 4.81 17.28
C LYS A 137 -2.45 3.78 16.30
N THR A 138 -1.59 3.10 15.55
CA THR A 138 -2.02 2.14 14.51
C THR A 138 -2.74 0.91 15.06
N THR A 139 -2.50 0.55 16.33
CA THR A 139 -3.19 -0.55 17.01
C THR A 139 -4.55 -0.18 17.59
N GLU A 140 -4.87 1.11 17.65
CA GLU A 140 -6.14 1.65 18.14
C GLU A 140 -6.63 2.73 17.15
N PRO A 141 -7.00 2.35 15.91
CA PRO A 141 -7.28 3.31 14.86
C PRO A 141 -8.54 4.14 15.16
N MET A 142 -8.50 5.43 14.78
CA MET A 142 -9.63 6.33 14.83
C MET A 142 -9.91 6.90 13.44
N GLY A 143 -11.18 6.89 13.03
CA GLY A 143 -11.63 7.43 11.76
C GLY A 143 -13.04 8.00 11.83
N ALA A 144 -13.55 8.46 10.69
CA ALA A 144 -14.90 9.00 10.52
C ALA A 144 -15.86 8.00 9.82
N GLY A 145 -15.49 6.74 9.78
CA GLY A 145 -16.23 5.67 9.12
C GLY A 145 -17.51 5.24 9.84
N PRO A 146 -18.25 4.28 9.26
CA PRO A 146 -19.51 3.79 9.82
C PRO A 146 -19.33 3.00 11.12
N TYR A 147 -18.14 2.50 11.39
CA TYR A 147 -17.84 1.73 12.59
C TYR A 147 -16.62 2.28 13.33
N LYS A 148 -16.70 2.20 14.67
CA LYS A 148 -15.61 2.53 15.60
C LYS A 148 -14.88 1.25 15.98
N PHE A 149 -13.55 1.29 16.01
CA PHE A 149 -12.71 0.21 16.55
C PHE A 149 -12.96 0.09 18.06
N VAL A 150 -13.15 -1.13 18.54
CA VAL A 150 -13.33 -1.44 19.97
C VAL A 150 -12.08 -2.09 20.53
N LYS A 151 -11.65 -3.21 19.92
CA LYS A 151 -10.46 -3.97 20.35
C LYS A 151 -10.04 -4.99 19.31
N TYR A 152 -8.80 -5.46 19.45
CA TYR A 152 -8.32 -6.68 18.82
C TYR A 152 -8.01 -7.70 19.91
N GLU A 153 -8.60 -8.87 19.83
CA GLU A 153 -8.41 -9.95 20.78
C GLU A 153 -8.66 -11.30 20.14
N ASN A 154 -7.80 -12.27 20.41
CA ASN A 154 -7.94 -13.64 19.89
C ASN A 154 -8.08 -13.72 18.36
N ARG A 155 -7.33 -12.92 17.62
CA ARG A 155 -7.36 -12.84 16.14
C ARG A 155 -8.71 -12.34 15.59
N ILE A 156 -9.44 -11.58 16.39
CA ILE A 156 -10.70 -10.95 16.01
C ILE A 156 -10.60 -9.44 16.27
N VAL A 157 -10.92 -8.65 15.25
CA VAL A 157 -11.11 -7.21 15.40
C VAL A 157 -12.59 -6.95 15.66
N TYR A 158 -12.88 -6.24 16.73
CA TYR A 158 -14.24 -5.89 17.16
C TYR A 158 -14.54 -4.45 16.82
N PHE A 159 -15.69 -4.23 16.24
CA PHE A 159 -16.21 -2.90 15.91
C PHE A 159 -17.61 -2.70 16.44
N GLU A 160 -17.96 -1.44 16.76
CA GLU A 160 -19.32 -1.02 17.04
C GLU A 160 -19.77 0.09 16.06
N ALA A 161 -21.08 0.20 15.83
CA ALA A 161 -21.64 1.22 14.95
C ALA A 161 -21.30 2.62 15.45
N ASN A 162 -20.93 3.50 14.51
CA ASN A 162 -20.73 4.91 14.78
C ASN A 162 -22.07 5.65 14.64
N GLU A 163 -22.67 6.01 15.77
CA GLU A 163 -23.94 6.75 15.81
C GLU A 163 -23.85 8.14 15.16
N ASN A 164 -22.64 8.69 15.05
CA ASN A 164 -22.39 9.99 14.44
C ASN A 164 -21.92 9.88 12.97
N TYR A 165 -22.07 8.71 12.33
CA TYR A 165 -21.69 8.56 10.96
C TYR A 165 -22.48 9.46 10.03
N PHE A 166 -21.82 10.20 9.13
CA PHE A 166 -22.45 11.24 8.31
C PHE A 166 -23.59 10.76 7.37
N LYS A 167 -23.64 9.46 7.05
CA LYS A 167 -24.72 8.83 6.28
C LYS A 167 -25.79 8.18 7.17
N GLY A 168 -25.73 8.41 8.47
CA GLY A 168 -26.60 7.80 9.45
C GLY A 168 -25.98 6.55 10.10
N GLU A 169 -26.42 6.23 11.30
CA GLU A 169 -25.95 5.10 12.08
C GLU A 169 -26.22 3.76 11.35
N PRO A 170 -25.23 2.87 11.24
CA PRO A 170 -25.42 1.53 10.66
C PRO A 170 -26.50 0.73 11.39
N VAL A 171 -27.29 -0.04 10.63
CA VAL A 171 -28.30 -0.95 11.17
C VAL A 171 -27.66 -2.07 11.98
N THR A 172 -26.56 -2.66 11.46
CA THR A 172 -25.77 -3.66 12.17
C THR A 172 -24.94 -2.98 13.24
N LYS A 173 -25.22 -3.27 14.50
CA LYS A 173 -24.58 -2.56 15.63
C LYS A 173 -23.16 -3.04 15.94
N PHE A 174 -22.88 -4.32 15.73
CA PHE A 174 -21.58 -4.91 16.02
C PHE A 174 -21.07 -5.69 14.82
N VAL A 175 -19.79 -5.50 14.49
CA VAL A 175 -19.11 -6.20 13.42
C VAL A 175 -17.83 -6.81 13.97
N GLN A 176 -17.51 -8.01 13.54
CA GLN A 176 -16.28 -8.71 13.88
C GLN A 176 -15.56 -9.13 12.60
N PHE A 177 -14.29 -8.74 12.45
CA PHE A 177 -13.41 -9.32 11.43
C PHE A 177 -12.55 -10.39 12.08
N LYS A 178 -12.85 -11.64 11.73
CA LYS A 178 -12.12 -12.80 12.23
C LYS A 178 -11.06 -13.20 11.21
N GLU A 179 -9.83 -13.32 11.67
CA GLU A 179 -8.76 -13.88 10.86
C GLU A 179 -9.01 -15.38 10.64
N THR A 180 -8.99 -15.81 9.39
CA THR A 180 -9.21 -17.20 8.99
C THR A 180 -8.39 -17.53 7.74
N ILE A 181 -8.33 -18.78 7.34
CA ILE A 181 -7.70 -19.22 6.10
C ILE A 181 -8.78 -19.56 5.06
N ASP A 182 -8.46 -19.41 3.78
CA ASP A 182 -9.41 -19.60 2.67
C ASP A 182 -10.17 -20.92 2.74
N SER A 183 -9.50 -22.01 3.16
CA SER A 183 -10.12 -23.33 3.27
C SER A 183 -11.18 -23.44 4.38
N GLU A 184 -11.24 -22.51 5.31
CA GLU A 184 -12.21 -22.50 6.41
C GLU A 184 -13.39 -21.56 6.16
N ILE A 185 -13.27 -20.64 5.17
CA ILE A 185 -14.29 -19.62 4.92
C ILE A 185 -15.59 -20.27 4.47
N VAL A 186 -15.55 -21.16 3.46
CA VAL A 186 -16.75 -21.79 2.91
C VAL A 186 -17.46 -22.64 3.97
N ALA A 187 -16.70 -23.43 4.73
CA ALA A 187 -17.24 -24.22 5.81
C ALA A 187 -17.84 -23.35 6.94
N GLY A 188 -17.21 -22.22 7.24
CA GLY A 188 -17.71 -21.25 8.22
C GLY A 188 -19.03 -20.61 7.81
N LEU A 189 -19.16 -20.24 6.54
CA LEU A 189 -20.41 -19.72 5.97
C LEU A 189 -21.52 -20.78 6.02
N ALA A 190 -21.22 -21.99 5.58
CA ALA A 190 -22.18 -23.10 5.59
C ALA A 190 -22.64 -23.49 7.01
N ALA A 191 -21.76 -23.40 7.99
CA ALA A 191 -22.06 -23.67 9.39
C ALA A 191 -22.72 -22.49 10.13
N GLY A 192 -22.81 -21.30 9.50
CA GLY A 192 -23.33 -20.09 10.14
C GLY A 192 -22.41 -19.52 11.24
N THR A 193 -21.12 -19.84 11.22
CA THR A 193 -20.10 -19.27 12.12
C THR A 193 -19.44 -18.02 11.54
N ALA A 194 -19.72 -17.74 10.28
CA ALA A 194 -19.42 -16.49 9.58
C ALA A 194 -20.64 -16.07 8.75
N ASP A 195 -20.92 -14.79 8.72
CA ASP A 195 -22.04 -14.22 7.95
C ASP A 195 -21.59 -13.75 6.55
N VAL A 196 -20.34 -13.36 6.38
CA VAL A 196 -19.75 -12.87 5.14
C VAL A 196 -18.33 -13.42 5.01
N GLY A 197 -17.95 -13.82 3.80
CA GLY A 197 -16.59 -14.21 3.46
C GLY A 197 -16.18 -13.68 2.09
N ASP A 198 -14.93 -13.31 1.94
CA ASP A 198 -14.32 -12.92 0.67
C ASP A 198 -13.42 -14.05 0.19
N LEU A 199 -13.64 -14.52 -1.03
CA LEU A 199 -12.97 -15.67 -1.61
C LEU A 199 -12.50 -15.39 -3.03
N ASN A 200 -11.34 -15.90 -3.37
CA ASN A 200 -10.90 -15.91 -4.76
C ASN A 200 -11.81 -16.79 -5.64
N GLY A 201 -12.13 -16.31 -6.83
CA GLY A 201 -12.95 -17.01 -7.82
C GLY A 201 -12.22 -18.21 -8.45
N SER A 202 -11.88 -19.22 -7.65
CA SER A 202 -11.25 -20.46 -8.12
C SER A 202 -12.29 -21.55 -8.39
N LYS A 203 -11.97 -22.47 -9.31
CA LYS A 203 -12.81 -23.63 -9.60
C LYS A 203 -13.11 -24.44 -8.33
N LYS A 204 -12.10 -24.63 -7.47
CA LYS A 204 -12.22 -25.35 -6.20
C LYS A 204 -13.27 -24.69 -5.29
N ASN A 205 -13.19 -23.37 -5.10
CA ASN A 205 -14.13 -22.64 -4.25
C ASN A 205 -15.56 -22.69 -4.82
N TYR A 206 -15.72 -22.60 -6.13
CA TYR A 206 -17.02 -22.72 -6.77
C TYR A 206 -17.65 -24.11 -6.58
N GLU A 207 -16.88 -25.19 -6.77
CA GLU A 207 -17.34 -26.56 -6.56
C GLU A 207 -17.69 -26.81 -5.09
N GLU A 208 -16.92 -26.28 -4.16
CA GLU A 208 -17.16 -26.42 -2.73
C GLU A 208 -18.44 -25.69 -2.29
N ILE A 209 -18.62 -24.43 -2.71
CA ILE A 209 -19.85 -23.65 -2.45
C ILE A 209 -21.08 -24.35 -3.04
N ALA A 210 -21.00 -24.76 -4.30
CA ALA A 210 -22.07 -25.44 -4.99
C ALA A 210 -22.47 -26.77 -4.30
N GLY A 211 -21.51 -27.43 -3.67
CA GLY A 211 -21.75 -28.65 -2.91
C GLY A 211 -22.57 -28.45 -1.63
N TYR A 212 -22.61 -27.26 -1.07
CA TYR A 212 -23.44 -26.93 0.11
C TYR A 212 -24.88 -26.52 -0.28
N ASN A 213 -25.08 -25.97 -1.47
CA ASN A 213 -26.39 -25.52 -1.92
C ASN A 213 -27.21 -26.68 -2.55
N SER A 214 -28.48 -26.76 -2.22
CA SER A 214 -29.37 -27.84 -2.70
C SER A 214 -29.59 -27.80 -4.22
N ASN A 215 -29.42 -26.64 -4.87
CA ASN A 215 -29.52 -26.46 -6.31
C ASN A 215 -28.21 -26.81 -7.07
N GLY A 216 -27.12 -27.07 -6.37
CA GLY A 216 -25.81 -27.32 -6.98
C GLY A 216 -25.15 -26.11 -7.63
N GLU A 217 -25.62 -24.91 -7.31
CA GLU A 217 -25.11 -23.64 -7.84
C GLU A 217 -24.33 -22.85 -6.79
N ILE A 218 -23.47 -21.93 -7.21
CA ILE A 218 -22.68 -21.09 -6.31
C ILE A 218 -23.51 -20.08 -5.48
N SER A 219 -24.78 -19.92 -5.79
CA SER A 219 -25.69 -19.09 -5.04
C SER A 219 -26.98 -19.86 -4.82
N GLY A 220 -27.33 -20.14 -3.57
CA GLY A 220 -28.47 -20.99 -3.23
C GLY A 220 -29.02 -20.73 -1.84
N ASP A 221 -29.55 -21.79 -1.25
CA ASP A 221 -30.26 -21.77 0.03
C ASP A 221 -29.34 -21.74 1.27
N VAL A 222 -28.10 -22.20 1.14
CA VAL A 222 -27.13 -22.23 2.24
C VAL A 222 -26.12 -21.08 2.10
N ILE A 223 -25.55 -20.92 0.92
CA ILE A 223 -24.58 -19.85 0.65
C ILE A 223 -25.08 -19.02 -0.55
N HIS A 224 -25.16 -17.71 -0.37
CA HIS A 224 -25.45 -16.77 -1.43
C HIS A 224 -24.17 -16.08 -1.88
N THR A 225 -23.82 -16.22 -3.17
CA THR A 225 -22.60 -15.67 -3.76
C THR A 225 -22.90 -14.55 -4.75
N THR A 226 -22.20 -13.44 -4.58
CA THR A 226 -22.14 -12.36 -5.57
C THR A 226 -20.76 -12.37 -6.23
N LYS A 227 -20.72 -12.38 -7.55
CA LYS A 227 -19.49 -12.28 -8.34
C LYS A 227 -19.27 -10.84 -8.77
N VAL A 228 -18.02 -10.40 -8.68
CA VAL A 228 -17.57 -9.12 -9.23
C VAL A 228 -16.49 -9.42 -10.26
N ASP A 229 -16.66 -8.90 -11.48
CA ASP A 229 -15.67 -9.07 -12.54
C ASP A 229 -14.40 -8.28 -12.19
N ASN A 230 -13.25 -8.93 -12.34
CA ASN A 230 -11.96 -8.30 -12.15
C ASN A 230 -11.43 -7.76 -13.49
N LEU A 231 -11.08 -6.48 -13.54
CA LEU A 231 -10.45 -5.82 -14.70
C LEU A 231 -8.93 -6.10 -14.79
N GLY A 232 -8.45 -7.09 -14.08
CA GLY A 232 -7.05 -7.52 -14.08
C GLY A 232 -6.83 -8.80 -14.88
N TYR A 233 -5.57 -9.05 -15.21
CA TYR A 233 -5.12 -10.32 -15.75
C TYR A 233 -3.78 -10.73 -15.15
N GLY A 234 -3.56 -12.04 -15.02
CA GLY A 234 -2.26 -12.60 -14.68
C GLY A 234 -1.59 -13.19 -15.91
N TYR A 235 -0.28 -13.15 -15.98
CA TYR A 235 0.48 -13.79 -17.05
C TYR A 235 1.73 -14.49 -16.50
N ILE A 236 2.19 -15.49 -17.27
CA ILE A 236 3.51 -16.08 -17.09
C ILE A 236 4.38 -15.56 -18.23
N GLY A 237 5.31 -14.66 -17.90
CA GLY A 237 6.29 -14.18 -18.86
C GLY A 237 7.35 -15.25 -19.12
N MET A 238 7.57 -15.59 -20.40
CA MET A 238 8.66 -16.46 -20.80
C MET A 238 9.65 -15.65 -21.63
N ASN A 239 10.91 -15.60 -21.18
CA ASN A 239 11.97 -15.02 -22.00
C ASN A 239 12.58 -16.13 -22.86
N ALA A 240 12.17 -16.18 -24.12
CA ALA A 240 12.64 -17.21 -25.06
C ALA A 240 14.01 -16.91 -25.66
N ASP A 241 14.50 -15.67 -25.57
CA ASP A 241 15.76 -15.26 -26.19
C ASP A 241 16.99 -15.58 -25.34
N THR A 242 16.84 -15.60 -24.01
CA THR A 242 17.96 -15.73 -23.07
C THR A 242 17.93 -17.00 -22.21
N VAL A 243 16.85 -17.79 -22.30
CA VAL A 243 16.77 -19.06 -21.57
C VAL A 243 17.47 -20.16 -22.36
N LEU A 244 18.61 -20.59 -21.88
CA LEU A 244 19.33 -21.77 -22.40
C LEU A 244 18.75 -23.02 -21.73
N VAL A 245 17.88 -23.73 -22.45
CA VAL A 245 17.29 -24.99 -21.97
C VAL A 245 18.26 -26.13 -22.28
N GLY A 246 18.65 -26.88 -21.27
CA GLY A 246 19.45 -28.11 -21.43
C GLY A 246 20.97 -27.93 -21.38
N THR A 247 21.45 -26.81 -20.90
CA THR A 247 22.87 -26.71 -20.48
C THR A 247 22.93 -27.08 -19.00
N ASP A 248 23.50 -28.24 -18.71
CA ASP A 248 23.97 -28.52 -17.36
C ASP A 248 24.98 -27.45 -16.96
N PRO A 249 24.99 -27.00 -15.69
CA PRO A 249 25.95 -26.04 -15.20
C PRO A 249 27.37 -26.54 -15.23
#